data_322d7b5839343dc971b08b6b01b632d4
#
_entry.id   322d7b5839343dc971b08b6b01b632d4
#
_cell.length_a   1.000
_cell.length_b   1.000
_cell.length_c   1.000
_cell.angle_alpha   90.00
_cell.angle_beta   90.00
_cell.angle_gamma   90.00
#
_symmetry.space_group_name_H-M   'P 1'
#
loop_
_entity.id
_entity.type
_entity.pdbx_description
1 polymer ?
#
loop_
_entity_poly.entity_id
_entity_poly.type
_entity_poly.pdbx_seq_one_letter_code
_entity_poly.pdbx_strand_id
1 'polypeptide(L)'
;MTTVKSVSDKRIIVPGMINGREYYFLVDTGASIALISEKVRGLDIGKRFGGSIMGAGGSIRARICNTFVKIGGKDFSQFLATNLDNLIASIVEETNVEIAGIIALPQMKFYGVEIDTDDGTIKI
;
A
#
# COMPACT_ATOMS: atom_id res chain seq x y z
N MET A 1 12.01 13.06 12.19
CA MET A 1 11.38 12.56 10.96
C MET A 1 12.24 11.50 10.30
N THR A 2 11.62 10.45 9.83
CA THR A 2 12.30 9.39 9.08
C THR A 2 12.11 9.63 7.60
N THR A 3 13.19 9.55 6.83
CA THR A 3 13.15 9.64 5.37
C THR A 3 13.21 8.25 4.79
N VAL A 4 12.24 7.92 3.92
CA VAL A 4 12.18 6.63 3.23
C VAL A 4 12.30 6.88 1.73
N LYS A 5 13.28 6.24 1.10
CA LYS A 5 13.53 6.43 -0.33
C LYS A 5 12.68 5.47 -1.16
N SER A 6 12.12 5.99 -2.26
CA SER A 6 11.43 5.16 -3.24
C SER A 6 12.40 4.19 -3.92
N VAL A 7 11.97 2.96 -4.15
CA VAL A 7 12.74 1.95 -4.88
C VAL A 7 12.58 2.08 -6.40
N SER A 8 11.71 2.97 -6.86
CA SER A 8 11.50 3.25 -8.28
C SER A 8 11.62 4.74 -8.53
N ASP A 9 12.12 5.12 -9.72
CA ASP A 9 12.17 6.52 -10.17
C ASP A 9 10.91 6.92 -10.96
N LYS A 10 10.04 5.96 -11.29
CA LYS A 10 8.81 6.21 -12.05
C LYS A 10 7.57 6.39 -11.18
N ARG A 11 7.58 5.80 -10.00
CA ARG A 11 6.51 5.87 -9.01
C ARG A 11 7.12 5.96 -7.62
N ILE A 12 6.40 6.54 -6.67
CA ILE A 12 6.83 6.49 -5.26
C ILE A 12 6.39 5.15 -4.69
N ILE A 13 7.36 4.25 -4.53
CA ILE A 13 7.15 2.91 -4.00
C ILE A 13 8.12 2.73 -2.84
N VAL A 14 7.61 2.41 -1.67
CA VAL A 14 8.40 2.35 -0.44
C VAL A 14 8.37 0.97 0.19
N PRO A 15 9.44 0.55 0.88
CA PRO A 15 9.43 -0.70 1.61
C PRO A 15 8.58 -0.60 2.87
N GLY A 16 7.91 -1.69 3.17
CA GLY A 16 7.15 -1.86 4.40
C GLY A 16 7.35 -3.26 4.96
N MET A 17 7.38 -3.38 6.29
CA MET A 17 7.59 -4.65 6.96
C MET A 17 6.29 -5.23 7.47
N ILE A 18 6.05 -6.49 7.18
CA ILE A 18 4.93 -7.28 7.70
C ILE A 18 5.52 -8.53 8.34
N ASN A 19 5.33 -8.67 9.65
CA ASN A 19 5.82 -9.84 10.40
C ASN A 19 7.30 -10.15 10.13
N GLY A 20 8.14 -9.11 10.06
CA GLY A 20 9.58 -9.25 9.85
C GLY A 20 10.01 -9.46 8.40
N ARG A 21 9.09 -9.45 7.45
CA ARG A 21 9.38 -9.62 6.02
C ARG A 21 9.12 -8.32 5.26
N GLU A 22 10.02 -7.97 4.33
CA GLU A 22 9.90 -6.74 3.53
C GLU A 22 9.00 -6.96 2.32
N TYR A 23 8.10 -6.00 2.11
CA TYR A 23 7.24 -5.87 0.94
C TYR A 23 7.29 -4.44 0.44
N TYR A 24 6.74 -4.19 -0.75
CA TYR A 24 6.73 -2.85 -1.36
C TYR A 24 5.32 -2.32 -1.49
N PHE A 25 5.16 -1.01 -1.27
CA PHE A 25 3.85 -0.34 -1.27
C PHE A 25 3.90 0.90 -2.15
N LEU A 26 2.92 1.00 -3.04
CA LEU A 26 2.73 2.19 -3.87
C LEU A 26 2.11 3.30 -3.02
N VAL A 27 2.73 4.47 -3.03
CA VAL A 27 2.18 5.66 -2.37
C VAL A 27 1.22 6.34 -3.34
N ASP A 28 -0.09 6.30 -3.05
CA ASP A 28 -1.13 6.77 -3.96
C ASP A 28 -2.01 7.82 -3.27
N THR A 29 -1.72 9.10 -3.55
CA THR A 29 -2.47 10.22 -2.99
C THR A 29 -3.89 10.33 -3.55
N GLY A 30 -4.15 9.67 -4.68
CA GLY A 30 -5.49 9.61 -5.27
C GLY A 30 -6.38 8.52 -4.67
N ALA A 31 -5.83 7.63 -3.85
CA ALA A 31 -6.60 6.57 -3.22
C ALA A 31 -7.23 7.06 -1.92
N SER A 32 -8.51 6.76 -1.73
CA SER A 32 -9.22 7.03 -0.48
C SER A 32 -9.23 5.85 0.48
N ILE A 33 -8.82 4.66 0.01
CA ILE A 33 -8.78 3.43 0.77
C ILE A 33 -7.44 2.73 0.47
N ALA A 34 -6.73 2.33 1.53
CA ALA A 34 -5.51 1.55 1.39
C ALA A 34 -5.86 0.08 1.12
N LEU A 35 -5.13 -0.53 0.20
CA LEU A 35 -5.35 -1.89 -0.22
C LEU A 35 -4.10 -2.74 -0.02
N ILE A 36 -4.31 -4.03 0.29
CA ILE A 36 -3.24 -5.00 0.38
C ILE A 36 -3.65 -6.28 -0.35
N SER A 37 -2.71 -6.91 -1.03
CA SER A 37 -2.97 -8.17 -1.72
C SER A 37 -3.33 -9.26 -0.71
N GLU A 38 -4.45 -9.94 -0.94
CA GLU A 38 -4.88 -11.06 -0.11
C GLU A 38 -3.91 -12.26 -0.18
N LYS A 39 -3.00 -12.25 -1.13
CA LYS A 39 -1.98 -13.31 -1.32
C LYS A 39 -0.75 -13.13 -0.45
N VAL A 40 -0.60 -11.99 0.23
CA VAL A 40 0.50 -11.78 1.18
C VAL A 40 0.32 -12.73 2.35
N ARG A 41 1.41 -13.42 2.72
CA ARG A 41 1.37 -14.41 3.80
C ARG A 41 1.30 -13.76 5.17
N GLY A 42 0.57 -14.39 6.08
CA GLY A 42 0.52 -13.99 7.48
C GLY A 42 -0.39 -12.83 7.77
N LEU A 43 -1.27 -12.44 6.84
CA LEU A 43 -2.24 -11.39 7.08
C LEU A 43 -3.37 -11.88 7.98
N ASP A 44 -3.78 -11.02 8.91
CA ASP A 44 -4.99 -11.21 9.69
C ASP A 44 -6.17 -10.59 8.92
N ILE A 45 -6.85 -11.41 8.12
CA ILE A 45 -7.96 -10.99 7.28
C ILE A 45 -9.27 -11.41 7.92
N GLY A 46 -10.17 -10.44 8.11
CA GLY A 46 -11.50 -10.69 8.63
C GLY A 46 -12.34 -11.55 7.69
N LYS A 47 -13.28 -12.30 8.27
CA LYS A 47 -14.18 -13.18 7.50
C LYS A 47 -15.26 -12.40 6.77
N ARG A 48 -15.59 -11.19 7.24
CA ARG A 48 -16.62 -10.34 6.65
C ARG A 48 -16.02 -9.42 5.62
N PHE A 49 -16.79 -9.12 4.57
CA PHE A 49 -16.40 -8.12 3.60
C PHE A 49 -16.41 -6.73 4.24
N GLY A 50 -15.35 -5.96 4.07
CA GLY A 50 -15.22 -4.59 4.55
C GLY A 50 -15.89 -3.57 3.65
N GLY A 51 -16.31 -3.99 2.45
CA GLY A 51 -16.97 -3.15 1.49
C GLY A 51 -16.71 -3.56 0.06
N SER A 52 -17.30 -2.79 -0.85
CA SER A 52 -17.04 -2.90 -2.29
C SER A 52 -16.24 -1.70 -2.73
N ILE A 53 -15.22 -1.92 -3.55
CA ILE A 53 -14.40 -0.86 -4.13
C ILE A 53 -14.83 -0.69 -5.57
N MET A 54 -15.33 0.50 -5.89
CA MET A 54 -15.75 0.84 -7.24
C MET A 54 -14.57 1.38 -8.04
N GLY A 55 -14.41 0.90 -9.25
CA GLY A 55 -13.36 1.36 -10.16
C GLY A 55 -13.80 1.20 -11.61
N ALA A 56 -12.89 1.51 -12.54
CA ALA A 56 -13.16 1.45 -13.98
C ALA A 56 -13.56 0.04 -14.46
N GLY A 57 -13.15 -1.02 -13.74
CA GLY A 57 -13.49 -2.40 -14.04
C GLY A 57 -14.70 -2.95 -13.28
N GLY A 58 -15.48 -2.11 -12.58
CA GLY A 58 -16.61 -2.53 -11.77
C GLY A 58 -16.31 -2.49 -10.26
N SER A 59 -17.05 -3.25 -9.46
CA SER A 59 -16.84 -3.31 -8.02
C SER A 59 -16.02 -4.54 -7.64
N ILE A 60 -15.12 -4.37 -6.67
CA ILE A 60 -14.28 -5.43 -6.11
C ILE A 60 -14.66 -5.59 -4.65
N ARG A 61 -14.87 -6.84 -4.22
CA ARG A 61 -15.10 -7.14 -2.81
C ARG A 61 -13.78 -7.18 -2.06
N ALA A 62 -13.76 -6.55 -0.90
CA ALA A 62 -12.59 -6.47 -0.06
C ALA A 62 -12.92 -6.83 1.39
N ARG A 63 -11.96 -7.41 2.09
CA ARG A 63 -12.07 -7.79 3.50
C ARG A 63 -11.19 -6.92 4.35
N ILE A 64 -11.61 -6.65 5.58
CA ILE A 64 -10.81 -5.88 6.52
C ILE A 64 -9.54 -6.67 6.87
N CYS A 65 -8.39 -6.02 6.72
CA CYS A 65 -7.10 -6.55 7.14
C CYS A 65 -6.68 -5.84 8.42
N ASN A 66 -6.44 -6.63 9.48
CA ASN A 66 -6.04 -6.10 10.79
C ASN A 66 -4.53 -6.06 10.98
N THR A 67 -3.76 -6.51 10.00
CA THR A 67 -2.31 -6.52 10.07
C THR A 67 -1.75 -5.12 9.88
N PHE A 68 -0.75 -4.76 10.70
CA PHE A 68 0.00 -3.52 10.54
C PHE A 68 1.12 -3.68 9.54
N VAL A 69 1.38 -2.63 8.78
CA VAL A 69 2.54 -2.52 7.90
C VAL A 69 3.45 -1.44 8.46
N LYS A 70 4.68 -1.79 8.81
CA LYS A 70 5.64 -0.83 9.34
C LYS A 70 6.40 -0.15 8.21
N ILE A 71 6.22 1.16 8.08
CA ILE A 71 6.89 1.98 7.08
C ILE A 71 7.55 3.15 7.80
N GLY A 72 8.87 3.29 7.64
CA GLY A 72 9.60 4.37 8.30
C GLY A 72 9.48 4.37 9.82
N GLY A 73 9.29 3.20 10.42
CA GLY A 73 9.13 3.06 11.87
C GLY A 73 7.71 3.31 12.39
N LYS A 74 6.76 3.62 11.52
CA LYS A 74 5.34 3.84 11.87
C LYS A 74 4.48 2.67 11.44
N ASP A 75 3.51 2.29 12.27
CA ASP A 75 2.58 1.20 11.99
C ASP A 75 1.38 1.71 11.22
N PHE A 76 1.34 1.42 9.93
CA PHE A 76 0.20 1.74 9.08
C PHE A 76 -0.87 0.65 9.21
N SER A 77 -2.11 1.06 9.33
CA SER A 77 -3.27 0.19 9.51
C SER A 77 -4.40 0.56 8.56
N GLN A 78 -5.55 -0.08 8.72
CA GLN A 78 -6.76 0.19 7.95
C GLN A 78 -6.63 -0.15 6.46
N PHE A 79 -6.03 -1.30 6.19
CA PHE A 79 -6.01 -1.86 4.84
C PHE A 79 -7.25 -2.71 4.60
N LEU A 80 -7.72 -2.72 3.37
CA LEU A 80 -8.63 -3.74 2.88
C LEU A 80 -7.86 -4.73 2.02
N ALA A 81 -8.03 -6.01 2.29
CA ALA A 81 -7.39 -7.08 1.53
C ALA A 81 -8.30 -7.52 0.37
N THR A 82 -7.71 -7.60 -0.81
CA THR A 82 -8.41 -8.00 -2.03
C THR A 82 -7.43 -8.57 -3.05
N ASN A 83 -7.94 -9.05 -4.16
CA ASN A 83 -7.09 -9.48 -5.28
C ASN A 83 -6.57 -8.25 -6.01
N LEU A 84 -5.26 -8.04 -5.98
CA LEU A 84 -4.57 -6.94 -6.65
C LEU A 84 -3.73 -7.41 -7.85
N ASP A 85 -3.97 -8.62 -8.38
CA ASP A 85 -3.12 -9.21 -9.41
C ASP A 85 -2.97 -8.31 -10.64
N ASN A 86 -4.04 -7.69 -11.11
CA ASN A 86 -3.99 -6.81 -12.28
C ASN A 86 -3.19 -5.53 -12.00
N LEU A 87 -3.39 -4.93 -10.83
CA LEU A 87 -2.62 -3.76 -10.42
C LEU A 87 -1.13 -4.10 -10.26
N ILE A 88 -0.83 -5.22 -9.61
CA ILE A 88 0.55 -5.67 -9.41
C ILE A 88 1.24 -5.88 -10.75
N ALA A 89 0.58 -6.57 -11.69
CA ALA A 89 1.13 -6.80 -13.03
C ALA A 89 1.39 -5.49 -13.77
N SER A 90 0.49 -4.54 -13.68
CA SER A 90 0.64 -3.22 -14.31
C SER A 90 1.83 -2.45 -13.74
N ILE A 91 2.03 -2.48 -12.43
CA ILE A 91 3.16 -1.80 -11.78
C ILE A 91 4.48 -2.51 -12.11
N VAL A 92 4.50 -3.84 -12.15
CA VAL A 92 5.70 -4.59 -12.58
C VAL A 92 6.09 -4.23 -14.01
N GLU A 93 5.12 -4.14 -14.92
CA GLU A 93 5.37 -3.74 -16.31
C GLU A 93 6.00 -2.35 -16.41
N GLU A 94 5.53 -1.41 -15.58
CA GLU A 94 6.02 -0.03 -15.58
C GLU A 94 7.34 0.14 -14.84
N THR A 95 7.53 -0.52 -13.69
CA THR A 95 8.60 -0.20 -12.74
C THR A 95 9.55 -1.36 -12.44
N ASN A 96 9.24 -2.58 -12.86
CA ASN A 96 9.94 -3.80 -12.44
C ASN A 96 9.84 -4.10 -10.95
N VAL A 97 8.91 -3.48 -10.24
CA VAL A 97 8.71 -3.71 -8.79
C VAL A 97 7.39 -4.41 -8.57
N GLU A 98 7.43 -5.50 -7.81
CA GLU A 98 6.22 -6.20 -7.37
C GLU A 98 5.74 -5.58 -6.07
N ILE A 99 4.63 -4.86 -6.11
CA ILE A 99 4.04 -4.26 -4.91
C ILE A 99 3.13 -5.24 -4.20
N ALA A 100 2.96 -5.07 -2.90
CA ALA A 100 2.01 -5.83 -2.09
C ALA A 100 0.72 -5.06 -1.83
N GLY A 101 0.72 -3.75 -1.99
CA GLY A 101 -0.44 -2.94 -1.73
C GLY A 101 -0.20 -1.46 -2.03
N ILE A 102 -1.20 -0.66 -1.67
CA ILE A 102 -1.14 0.79 -1.82
C ILE A 102 -1.39 1.49 -0.48
N ILE A 103 -0.68 2.59 -0.27
CA ILE A 103 -0.88 3.49 0.85
C ILE A 103 -1.79 4.62 0.37
N ALA A 104 -2.84 4.90 1.13
CA ALA A 104 -3.86 5.87 0.75
C ALA A 104 -3.67 7.21 1.46
N LEU A 105 -4.33 8.24 0.93
CA LEU A 105 -4.25 9.59 1.47
C LEU A 105 -4.65 9.69 2.96
N PRO A 106 -5.72 9.02 3.45
CA PRO A 106 -6.07 9.11 4.87
C PRO A 106 -4.97 8.63 5.82
N GLN A 107 -4.25 7.57 5.45
CA GLN A 107 -3.11 7.07 6.24
C GLN A 107 -1.97 8.09 6.24
N MET A 108 -1.69 8.69 5.08
CA MET A 108 -0.64 9.70 4.96
C MET A 108 -0.96 10.94 5.79
N LYS A 109 -2.22 11.37 5.78
CA LYS A 109 -2.67 12.50 6.60
C LYS A 109 -2.52 12.22 8.09
N PHE A 110 -2.84 11.00 8.51
CA PHE A 110 -2.76 10.61 9.91
C PHE A 110 -1.32 10.76 10.46
N TYR A 111 -0.32 10.39 9.68
CA TYR A 111 1.08 10.47 10.10
C TYR A 111 1.80 11.73 9.62
N GLY A 112 1.11 12.63 8.91
CA GLY A 112 1.73 13.83 8.38
C GLY A 112 2.83 13.52 7.36
N VAL A 113 2.61 12.54 6.50
CA VAL A 113 3.58 12.13 5.49
C VAL A 113 3.81 13.25 4.48
N GLU A 114 5.07 13.60 4.26
CA GLU A 114 5.48 14.53 3.22
C GLU A 114 6.11 13.77 2.06
N ILE A 115 5.70 14.10 0.84
CA ILE A 115 6.22 13.48 -0.39
C ILE A 115 7.12 14.49 -1.08
N ASP A 116 8.38 14.08 -1.31
CA ASP A 116 9.34 14.85 -2.08
C ASP A 116 9.54 14.18 -3.43
N THR A 117 8.91 14.72 -4.47
CA THR A 117 8.95 14.12 -5.80
C THR A 117 10.30 14.34 -6.49
N ASP A 118 11.04 15.39 -6.13
CA ASP A 118 12.36 15.64 -6.70
C ASP A 118 13.37 14.59 -6.23
N ASP A 119 13.35 14.28 -4.94
CA ASP A 119 14.26 13.28 -4.36
C ASP A 119 13.71 11.86 -4.45
N GLY A 120 12.43 11.68 -4.73
CA GLY A 120 11.79 10.36 -4.70
C GLY A 120 11.74 9.77 -3.30
N THR A 121 11.40 10.60 -2.31
CA THR A 121 11.34 10.18 -0.90
C THR A 121 10.02 10.53 -0.26
N ILE A 122 9.72 9.85 0.83
CA ILE A 122 8.70 10.29 1.77
C ILE A 122 9.34 10.55 3.13
N LYS A 123 8.79 11.50 3.87
CA LYS A 123 9.19 11.79 5.26
C LYS A 123 8.01 11.53 6.17
N ILE A 124 8.29 10.81 7.23
CA ILE A 124 7.28 10.42 8.21
C ILE A 124 7.69 10.87 9.61
#